data_81916fa90d282da40dc27ac7a9f7f069
#
_entry.id   81916fa90d282da40dc27ac7a9f7f069
#
_cell.length_a   1.000
_cell.length_b   1.000
_cell.length_c   1.000
_cell.angle_alpha   90.00
_cell.angle_beta   90.00
_cell.angle_gamma   90.00
#
_symmetry.space_group_name_H-M   'P 1'
#
loop_
_entity.id
_entity.type
_entity.pdbx_description
1 polymer ?
#
loop_
_entity_poly.entity_id
_entity_poly.type
_entity_poly.pdbx_seq_one_letter_code
_entity_poly.pdbx_strand_id
1 'polypeptide(L)'
;MTSDRSRLRTAWDEFVGPEATAVDNSLTLGAGLAGLVVAPSLTPAARALPRGEAVLLRILAADLWGGVVANNTRACARWYERSGQTDAHHLRFAAAHLHPLLVAVLDRRAPGAPVRRGVAAVARYGYLMLATA
;
A
#
# COMPACT_ATOMS: atom_id res chain seq x y z
N MET A 1 -21.21 16.71 10.46
CA MET A 1 -20.04 16.01 11.06
C MET A 1 -20.22 14.49 11.24
N THR A 2 -21.45 13.96 11.35
CA THR A 2 -21.70 12.50 11.49
C THR A 2 -21.42 11.69 10.22
N SER A 3 -21.67 12.25 9.03
CA SER A 3 -21.49 11.57 7.73
C SER A 3 -20.02 11.26 7.40
N ASP A 4 -19.08 12.12 7.77
CA ASP A 4 -17.64 11.90 7.48
C ASP A 4 -17.03 10.81 8.35
N ARG A 5 -17.42 10.76 9.63
CA ARG A 5 -16.94 9.69 10.53
C ARG A 5 -17.41 8.31 10.09
N SER A 6 -18.63 8.21 9.54
CA SER A 6 -19.14 6.94 9.02
C SER A 6 -18.38 6.49 7.77
N ARG A 7 -18.04 7.40 6.86
CA ARG A 7 -17.26 7.09 5.64
C ARG A 7 -15.84 6.64 5.96
N LEU A 8 -15.16 7.33 6.88
CA LEU A 8 -13.81 6.96 7.30
C LEU A 8 -13.79 5.58 7.97
N ARG A 9 -14.79 5.30 8.80
CA ARG A 9 -14.92 3.98 9.42
C ARG A 9 -15.16 2.89 8.38
N THR A 10 -16.06 3.12 7.44
CA THR A 10 -16.33 2.17 6.35
C THR A 10 -15.06 1.90 5.54
N ALA A 11 -14.33 2.93 5.13
CA ALA A 11 -13.08 2.78 4.39
C ALA A 11 -12.01 2.01 5.20
N TRP A 12 -11.94 2.26 6.51
CA TRP A 12 -11.04 1.51 7.39
C TRP A 12 -11.46 0.04 7.51
N ASP A 13 -12.75 -0.22 7.74
CA ASP A 13 -13.29 -1.58 7.83
C ASP A 13 -13.11 -2.36 6.50
N GLU A 14 -13.18 -1.68 5.35
CA GLU A 14 -12.86 -2.26 4.05
C GLU A 14 -11.36 -2.60 3.90
N PHE A 15 -10.49 -1.82 4.53
CA PHE A 15 -9.04 -2.02 4.46
C PHE A 15 -8.56 -3.16 5.37
N VAL A 16 -9.01 -3.21 6.62
CA VAL A 16 -8.54 -4.19 7.62
C VAL A 16 -9.45 -5.41 7.77
N GLY A 17 -10.67 -5.34 7.21
CA GLY A 17 -11.77 -6.25 7.45
C GLY A 17 -12.61 -5.82 8.66
N PRO A 18 -13.96 -5.87 8.55
CA PRO A 18 -14.87 -5.37 9.60
C PRO A 18 -14.79 -6.16 10.92
N GLU A 19 -14.20 -7.36 10.89
CA GLU A 19 -13.97 -8.22 12.07
C GLU A 19 -12.58 -8.04 12.67
N ALA A 20 -11.82 -7.02 12.24
CA ALA A 20 -10.47 -6.77 12.75
C ALA A 20 -10.48 -6.48 14.25
N THR A 21 -9.67 -7.20 14.97
CA THR A 21 -9.51 -7.05 16.42
C THR A 21 -8.78 -5.74 16.77
N ALA A 22 -8.81 -5.35 18.04
CA ALA A 22 -8.01 -4.21 18.50
C ALA A 22 -6.50 -4.46 18.27
N VAL A 23 -6.05 -5.71 18.34
CA VAL A 23 -4.64 -6.08 18.06
C VAL A 23 -4.33 -5.90 16.57
N ASP A 24 -5.19 -6.41 15.67
CA ASP A 24 -5.02 -6.24 14.21
C ASP A 24 -4.94 -4.76 13.84
N ASN A 25 -5.86 -3.96 14.36
CA ASN A 25 -5.89 -2.51 14.15
C ASN A 25 -4.61 -1.82 14.67
N SER A 26 -4.18 -2.17 15.88
CA SER A 26 -2.98 -1.56 16.49
C SER A 26 -1.71 -1.93 15.74
N LEU A 27 -1.57 -3.18 15.31
CA LEU A 27 -0.43 -3.64 14.52
C LEU A 27 -0.41 -2.97 13.13
N THR A 28 -1.55 -2.89 12.46
CA THR A 28 -1.68 -2.24 11.15
C THR A 28 -1.32 -0.77 11.23
N LEU A 29 -1.88 -0.03 12.19
CA LEU A 29 -1.56 1.38 12.40
C LEU A 29 -0.11 1.58 12.82
N GLY A 30 0.41 0.75 13.72
CA GLY A 30 1.80 0.81 14.19
C GLY A 30 2.79 0.56 13.04
N ALA A 31 2.52 -0.42 12.19
CA ALA A 31 3.32 -0.68 10.99
C ALA A 31 3.26 0.50 10.01
N GLY A 32 2.07 1.04 9.74
CA GLY A 32 1.91 2.22 8.88
C GLY A 32 2.69 3.43 9.41
N LEU A 33 2.59 3.72 10.70
CA LEU A 33 3.35 4.80 11.34
C LEU A 33 4.87 4.54 11.28
N ALA A 34 5.31 3.31 11.49
CA ALA A 34 6.71 2.94 11.36
C ALA A 34 7.21 3.17 9.91
N GLY A 35 6.44 2.76 8.90
CA GLY A 35 6.73 3.03 7.50
C GLY A 35 6.88 4.51 7.20
N LEU A 36 5.93 5.32 7.68
CA LEU A 36 5.93 6.78 7.50
C LEU A 36 7.18 7.46 8.09
N VAL A 37 7.67 6.97 9.22
CA VAL A 37 8.83 7.57 9.92
C VAL A 37 10.15 7.01 9.39
N VAL A 38 10.23 5.69 9.19
CA VAL A 38 11.50 5.00 8.89
C VAL A 38 11.88 5.09 7.41
N ALA A 39 10.91 5.01 6.47
CA ALA A 39 11.19 4.95 5.05
C ALA A 39 12.15 6.03 4.53
N PRO A 40 12.01 7.33 4.92
CA PRO A 40 12.93 8.37 4.46
C PRO A 40 14.37 8.21 4.96
N SER A 41 14.57 7.43 6.02
CA SER A 41 15.91 7.24 6.62
C SER A 41 16.65 6.02 6.05
N LEU A 42 15.97 5.15 5.29
CA LEU A 42 16.54 3.89 4.81
C LEU A 42 17.65 4.07 3.79
N THR A 43 17.61 5.15 2.98
CA THR A 43 18.64 5.40 1.98
C THR A 43 19.03 6.88 1.91
N PRO A 44 20.29 7.20 1.52
CA PRO A 44 20.67 8.58 1.27
C PRO A 44 19.82 9.24 0.16
N ALA A 45 19.43 8.48 -0.88
CA ALA A 45 18.57 8.97 -1.95
C ALA A 45 17.19 9.40 -1.43
N ALA A 46 16.60 8.63 -0.51
CA ALA A 46 15.31 8.98 0.11
C ALA A 46 15.39 10.27 0.94
N ARG A 47 16.53 10.50 1.61
CA ARG A 47 16.75 11.74 2.39
C ARG A 47 16.92 12.98 1.52
N ALA A 48 17.41 12.80 0.28
CA ALA A 48 17.66 13.88 -0.67
C ALA A 48 16.44 14.23 -1.54
N LEU A 49 15.30 13.57 -1.35
CA LEU A 49 14.09 13.83 -2.13
C LEU A 49 13.55 15.25 -1.87
N PRO A 50 13.04 15.94 -2.90
CA PRO A 50 12.24 17.14 -2.73
C PRO A 50 11.03 16.90 -1.80
N ARG A 51 10.57 17.95 -1.12
CA ARG A 51 9.51 17.85 -0.10
C ARG A 51 8.28 17.08 -0.58
N GLY A 52 7.77 17.35 -1.79
CA GLY A 52 6.60 16.65 -2.34
C GLY A 52 6.84 15.16 -2.56
N GLU A 53 8.01 14.80 -3.10
CA GLU A 53 8.40 13.40 -3.31
C GLU A 53 8.67 12.68 -1.98
N ALA A 54 9.23 13.38 -1.00
CA ALA A 54 9.42 12.85 0.35
C ALA A 54 8.09 12.58 1.07
N VAL A 55 7.09 13.44 0.90
CA VAL A 55 5.73 13.20 1.41
C VAL A 55 5.10 12.00 0.71
N LEU A 56 5.20 11.91 -0.62
CA LEU A 56 4.71 10.77 -1.37
C LEU A 56 5.36 9.46 -0.91
N LEU A 57 6.69 9.44 -0.74
CA LEU A 57 7.41 8.27 -0.21
C LEU A 57 6.87 7.84 1.15
N ARG A 58 6.61 8.79 2.05
CA ARG A 58 6.08 8.51 3.39
C ARG A 58 4.68 7.90 3.33
N ILE A 59 3.80 8.45 2.48
CA ILE A 59 2.44 7.94 2.30
C ILE A 59 2.49 6.52 1.73
N LEU A 60 3.28 6.29 0.67
CA LEU A 60 3.44 4.96 0.08
C LEU A 60 4.00 3.95 1.08
N ALA A 61 4.98 4.35 1.89
CA ALA A 61 5.56 3.48 2.90
C ALA A 61 4.56 3.15 4.03
N ALA A 62 3.78 4.14 4.46
CA ALA A 62 2.73 3.90 5.46
C ALA A 62 1.69 2.91 4.96
N ASP A 63 1.24 3.08 3.72
CA ASP A 63 0.26 2.21 3.08
C ASP A 63 0.82 0.79 2.87
N LEU A 64 2.04 0.66 2.34
CA LEU A 64 2.69 -0.64 2.12
C LEU A 64 2.94 -1.39 3.44
N TRP A 65 3.46 -0.75 4.47
CA TRP A 65 3.76 -1.40 5.73
C TRP A 65 2.49 -1.77 6.50
N GLY A 66 1.51 -0.86 6.55
CA GLY A 66 0.20 -1.13 7.12
C GLY A 66 -0.53 -2.22 6.35
N GLY A 67 -0.52 -2.14 5.01
CA GLY A 67 -1.15 -3.12 4.13
C GLY A 67 -0.56 -4.52 4.26
N VAL A 68 0.77 -4.65 4.42
CA VAL A 68 1.40 -5.95 4.68
C VAL A 68 0.84 -6.58 5.96
N VAL A 69 0.68 -5.81 7.04
CA VAL A 69 0.10 -6.33 8.29
C VAL A 69 -1.38 -6.66 8.10
N ALA A 70 -2.17 -5.72 7.57
CA ALA A 70 -3.61 -5.91 7.36
C ALA A 70 -3.90 -7.17 6.54
N ASN A 71 -3.22 -7.33 5.39
CA ASN A 71 -3.42 -8.47 4.48
C ASN A 71 -2.99 -9.83 5.07
N ASN A 72 -2.25 -9.84 6.16
CA ASN A 72 -1.88 -11.06 6.87
C ASN A 72 -2.78 -11.35 8.08
N THR A 73 -3.85 -10.58 8.30
CA THR A 73 -4.84 -10.84 9.35
C THR A 73 -5.94 -11.79 8.85
N ARG A 74 -6.51 -12.56 9.77
CA ARG A 74 -7.67 -13.42 9.46
C ARG A 74 -8.91 -12.59 9.10
N ALA A 75 -9.06 -11.41 9.68
CA ALA A 75 -10.19 -10.51 9.40
C ALA A 75 -10.16 -10.04 7.95
N CYS A 76 -8.99 -9.62 7.46
CA CYS A 76 -8.81 -9.20 6.08
C CYS A 76 -9.03 -10.37 5.11
N ALA A 77 -8.44 -11.55 5.38
CA ALA A 77 -8.63 -12.74 4.54
C ALA A 77 -10.12 -13.07 4.39
N ARG A 78 -10.87 -13.19 5.50
CA ARG A 78 -12.32 -13.45 5.45
C ARG A 78 -13.11 -12.38 4.72
N TRP A 79 -12.70 -11.12 4.81
CA TRP A 79 -13.34 -10.02 4.12
C TRP A 79 -13.18 -10.13 2.60
N TYR A 80 -12.00 -10.47 2.13
CA TYR A 80 -11.71 -10.62 0.70
C TYR A 80 -12.20 -11.95 0.11
N GLU A 81 -12.36 -13.00 0.92
CA GLU A 81 -12.87 -14.31 0.52
C GLU A 81 -14.39 -14.49 0.74
N ARG A 82 -15.09 -13.44 1.22
CA ARG A 82 -16.53 -13.53 1.48
C ARG A 82 -17.35 -13.80 0.22
N SER A 83 -18.51 -14.44 0.41
CA SER A 83 -19.47 -14.64 -0.67
C SER A 83 -19.83 -13.32 -1.36
N GLY A 84 -19.85 -13.32 -2.70
CA GLY A 84 -20.10 -12.13 -3.51
C GLY A 84 -18.86 -11.38 -3.98
N GLN A 85 -17.66 -11.74 -3.49
CA GLN A 85 -16.42 -11.31 -4.14
C GLN A 85 -16.21 -12.07 -5.45
N THR A 86 -15.75 -11.36 -6.46
CA THR A 86 -15.48 -11.91 -7.80
C THR A 86 -14.05 -11.56 -8.21
N ASP A 87 -13.52 -12.28 -9.19
CA ASP A 87 -12.20 -11.98 -9.77
C ASP A 87 -12.11 -10.51 -10.23
N ALA A 88 -13.22 -9.95 -10.74
CA ALA A 88 -13.26 -8.55 -11.12
C ALA A 88 -13.07 -7.58 -9.94
N HIS A 89 -13.53 -7.93 -8.73
CA HIS A 89 -13.28 -7.13 -7.53
C HIS A 89 -11.80 -7.20 -7.14
N HIS A 90 -11.21 -8.39 -7.16
CA HIS A 90 -9.79 -8.59 -6.86
C HIS A 90 -8.89 -7.88 -7.87
N LEU A 91 -9.22 -7.98 -9.18
CA LEU A 91 -8.47 -7.29 -10.23
C LEU A 91 -8.55 -5.77 -10.12
N ARG A 92 -9.72 -5.21 -9.77
CA ARG A 92 -9.85 -3.76 -9.53
C ARG A 92 -9.00 -3.31 -8.33
N PHE A 93 -9.01 -4.11 -7.26
CA PHE A 93 -8.17 -3.84 -6.10
C PHE A 93 -6.68 -3.89 -6.47
N ALA A 94 -6.23 -4.94 -7.17
CA ALA A 94 -4.85 -5.04 -7.66
C ALA A 94 -4.49 -3.88 -8.60
N ALA A 95 -5.37 -3.50 -9.51
CA ALA A 95 -5.14 -2.40 -10.46
C ALA A 95 -4.96 -1.04 -9.76
N ALA A 96 -5.60 -0.84 -8.60
CA ALA A 96 -5.41 0.37 -7.79
C ALA A 96 -4.04 0.43 -7.09
N HIS A 97 -3.32 -0.69 -6.98
CA HIS A 97 -2.01 -0.76 -6.32
C HIS A 97 -0.87 -0.29 -7.25
N LEU A 98 -0.85 1.00 -7.54
CA LEU A 98 0.14 1.64 -8.41
C LEU A 98 1.52 1.83 -7.76
N HIS A 99 1.74 1.30 -6.55
CA HIS A 99 2.98 1.45 -5.78
C HIS A 99 4.25 1.16 -6.58
N PRO A 100 4.36 0.06 -7.37
CA PRO A 100 5.59 -0.21 -8.13
C PRO A 100 5.92 0.89 -9.14
N LEU A 101 4.87 1.48 -9.75
CA LEU A 101 5.03 2.55 -10.73
C LEU A 101 5.41 3.87 -10.04
N LEU A 102 4.75 4.19 -8.92
CA LEU A 102 5.05 5.41 -8.15
C LEU A 102 6.45 5.36 -7.54
N VAL A 103 6.89 4.22 -7.02
CA VAL A 103 8.26 4.04 -6.54
C VAL A 103 9.27 4.22 -7.68
N ALA A 104 8.99 3.71 -8.88
CA ALA A 104 9.87 3.91 -10.03
C ALA A 104 10.00 5.40 -10.42
N VAL A 105 8.93 6.19 -10.26
CA VAL A 105 8.98 7.65 -10.46
C VAL A 105 9.87 8.32 -9.41
N LEU A 106 9.78 7.91 -8.15
CA LEU A 106 10.64 8.43 -7.07
C LEU A 106 12.11 8.05 -7.30
N ASP A 107 12.35 6.83 -7.79
CA ASP A 107 13.69 6.31 -8.05
C ASP A 107 14.39 6.91 -9.30
N ARG A 108 13.67 7.66 -10.13
CA ARG A 108 14.23 8.20 -11.39
C ARG A 108 15.48 9.06 -11.16
N ARG A 109 15.62 9.69 -9.99
CA ARG A 109 16.76 10.54 -9.63
C ARG A 109 17.89 9.78 -8.95
N ALA A 110 17.67 8.53 -8.58
CA ALA A 110 18.71 7.72 -7.96
C ALA A 110 19.75 7.26 -9.00
N PRO A 111 21.05 7.14 -8.65
CA PRO A 111 22.07 6.64 -9.56
C PRO A 111 21.72 5.26 -10.11
N GLY A 112 21.96 5.04 -11.40
CA GLY A 112 21.71 3.75 -12.07
C GLY A 112 20.80 3.93 -13.30
N ALA A 113 20.60 2.83 -14.05
CA ALA A 113 19.88 2.87 -15.33
C ALA A 113 18.36 3.04 -15.11
N PRO A 114 17.78 4.22 -15.39
CA PRO A 114 16.35 4.48 -15.17
C PRO A 114 15.45 3.57 -15.99
N VAL A 115 15.89 3.16 -17.18
CA VAL A 115 15.14 2.24 -18.06
C VAL A 115 14.94 0.88 -17.41
N ARG A 116 16.00 0.29 -16.77
CA ARG A 116 15.89 -1.00 -16.08
C ARG A 116 14.91 -0.96 -14.92
N ARG A 117 14.82 0.17 -14.21
CA ARG A 117 13.89 0.36 -13.09
C ARG A 117 12.46 0.49 -13.58
N GLY A 118 12.22 1.23 -14.66
CA GLY A 118 10.92 1.33 -15.31
C GLY A 118 10.42 -0.03 -15.77
N VAL A 119 11.25 -0.80 -16.47
CA VAL A 119 10.91 -2.17 -16.89
C VAL A 119 10.61 -3.05 -15.68
N ALA A 120 11.43 -3.01 -14.63
CA ALA A 120 11.19 -3.78 -13.42
C ALA A 120 9.88 -3.39 -12.72
N ALA A 121 9.52 -2.10 -12.69
CA ALA A 121 8.27 -1.63 -12.12
C ALA A 121 7.05 -2.13 -12.90
N VAL A 122 7.10 -2.05 -14.23
CA VAL A 122 6.04 -2.57 -15.11
C VAL A 122 5.92 -4.09 -14.96
N ALA A 123 7.03 -4.81 -14.90
CA ALA A 123 7.03 -6.26 -14.70
C ALA A 123 6.43 -6.66 -13.35
N ARG A 124 6.76 -5.94 -12.27
CA ARG A 124 6.18 -6.17 -10.93
C ARG A 124 4.67 -5.88 -10.91
N TYR A 125 4.25 -4.80 -11.54
CA TYR A 125 2.84 -4.46 -11.64
C TYR A 125 2.08 -5.49 -12.48
N GLY A 126 2.63 -5.91 -13.62
CA GLY A 126 2.08 -6.98 -14.44
C GLY A 126 1.99 -8.31 -13.69
N TYR A 127 3.03 -8.66 -12.92
CA TYR A 127 2.99 -9.85 -12.06
C TYR A 127 1.88 -9.76 -11.01
N LEU A 128 1.71 -8.61 -10.34
CA LEU A 128 0.61 -8.38 -9.39
C LEU A 128 -0.74 -8.65 -10.05
N MET A 129 -0.97 -8.11 -11.24
CA MET A 129 -2.22 -8.30 -11.98
C MET A 129 -2.46 -9.75 -12.35
N LEU A 130 -1.42 -10.45 -12.83
CA LEU A 130 -1.53 -11.87 -13.21
C LEU A 130 -1.72 -12.79 -11.99
N ALA A 131 -1.08 -12.47 -10.87
CA ALA A 131 -1.23 -13.26 -9.64
C ALA A 131 -2.60 -13.07 -8.95
N THR A 132 -3.35 -12.06 -9.36
CA THR A 132 -4.68 -11.73 -8.80
C THR A 132 -5.81 -12.19 -9.73
N ALA A 133 -5.51 -12.50 -11.00
CA ALA A 133 -6.46 -12.98 -11.99
C ALA A 133 -6.84 -14.46 -11.77
#